data_6ac2122a5d23b709a62fec829d4045b4
#
_entry.id   6ac2122a5d23b709a62fec829d4045b4
#
_cell.length_a   1.000
_cell.length_b   1.000
_cell.length_c   1.000
_cell.angle_alpha   90.00
_cell.angle_beta   90.00
_cell.angle_gamma   90.00
#
_symmetry.space_group_name_H-M   'P 1'
#
loop_
_entity.id
_entity.type
_entity.pdbx_description
1 polymer ?
#
loop_
_entity_poly.entity_id
_entity_poly.type
_entity_poly.pdbx_seq_one_letter_code
_entity_poly.pdbx_strand_id
1 'polypeptide(L)'
;MINHADIENIIGCKTLVTDRMQRAIEDWYDAAINGLPLDKNPETLTLDLPALICAELARLTTLELEATVEGSDRADWINTRLQRVLTPRKRRIFTVALALGSGIWKPYQSGNKLGISFANATRYFPVAHDVEGSLTEGVFIDTIQEDDSYYHRLEWMHVLERRQDLRDAELAQLEDYDLAAPTQFPCIKVVNLAFRSATQDSLGSPEDLSIRPEWDEIEPVAYLTGQETLPVGYFVTPIVNSVDPDSELGAAVFEPARRQIIDADEQYTRLDWEYEGGELAVDTDEKFLKPSATGQQLSKAQALKEYGVPPEAIDHTAPHHRERLFHGINVNTGITDSTPFYQVFSPALRDGSYLTGLNQYLRNVESHAGLSFGVISQVADVEKTATEIVNSKQKLYATVSDLQAALEDALRGLINALDYWADHIPGAPGKGKLNIAFKWDDSIILDRLTEMAQWQQEVSMGLRSKAEYRMHFFGEDEETATQAVQAIQQEAGAADILKGVLDNGDG
;
A
#
# COMPACT_ATOMS: atom_id res chain seq x y z
N MET A 1 -9.38 4.39 14.45
CA MET A 1 -8.03 4.82 14.96
C MET A 1 -8.23 5.48 16.33
N ILE A 2 -7.30 5.30 17.29
CA ILE A 2 -7.35 6.03 18.57
C ILE A 2 -7.27 7.53 18.29
N ASN A 3 -8.05 8.34 19.04
CA ASN A 3 -8.11 9.77 18.81
C ASN A 3 -6.79 10.44 19.25
N HIS A 4 -6.19 11.28 18.39
CA HIS A 4 -4.96 12.01 18.71
C HIS A 4 -5.13 12.92 19.94
N ALA A 5 -6.33 13.50 20.16
CA ALA A 5 -6.60 14.32 21.34
C ALA A 5 -6.52 13.54 22.66
N ASP A 6 -6.85 12.22 22.66
CA ASP A 6 -6.68 11.40 23.86
C ASP A 6 -5.19 11.17 24.15
N ILE A 7 -4.38 11.00 23.12
CA ILE A 7 -2.92 10.88 23.23
C ILE A 7 -2.33 12.19 23.77
N GLU A 8 -2.71 13.34 23.19
CA GLU A 8 -2.26 14.67 23.62
C GLU A 8 -2.58 14.97 25.10
N ASN A 9 -3.75 14.52 25.56
CA ASN A 9 -4.14 14.66 26.98
C ASN A 9 -3.24 13.86 27.91
N ILE A 10 -2.75 12.69 27.45
CA ILE A 10 -1.88 11.81 28.26
C ILE A 10 -0.46 12.36 28.30
N ILE A 11 0.11 12.72 27.14
CA ILE A 11 1.50 13.19 27.04
C ILE A 11 1.66 14.67 27.43
N GLY A 12 0.57 15.43 27.47
CA GLY A 12 0.56 16.86 27.84
C GLY A 12 1.14 17.79 26.77
N CYS A 13 1.31 17.34 25.55
CA CYS A 13 1.77 18.14 24.40
C CYS A 13 0.98 17.81 23.13
N LYS A 14 1.11 18.66 22.10
CA LYS A 14 0.43 18.47 20.81
C LYS A 14 1.18 17.48 19.94
N THR A 15 0.42 16.63 19.25
CA THR A 15 0.96 15.77 18.20
C THR A 15 0.96 16.52 16.86
N LEU A 16 1.73 16.03 15.89
CA LEU A 16 1.71 16.53 14.51
C LEU A 16 0.47 16.03 13.73
N VAL A 17 -0.33 15.13 14.32
CA VAL A 17 -1.56 14.63 13.74
C VAL A 17 -2.68 15.64 14.03
N THR A 18 -3.14 16.35 13.01
CA THR A 18 -4.30 17.26 13.13
C THR A 18 -5.62 16.50 12.96
N ASP A 19 -6.75 17.11 13.35
CA ASP A 19 -8.09 16.55 13.07
C ASP A 19 -8.32 16.25 11.58
N ARG A 20 -7.70 17.03 10.68
CA ARG A 20 -7.79 16.80 9.23
C ARG A 20 -7.03 15.56 8.84
N MET A 21 -5.80 15.42 9.34
CA MET A 21 -4.94 14.28 9.06
C MET A 21 -5.50 12.99 9.64
N GLN A 22 -6.03 13.02 10.87
CA GLN A 22 -6.65 11.83 11.45
C GLN A 22 -7.81 11.32 10.59
N ARG A 23 -8.73 12.21 10.19
CA ARG A 23 -9.85 11.83 9.31
C ARG A 23 -9.37 11.32 7.96
N ALA A 24 -8.34 11.93 7.40
CA ALA A 24 -7.78 11.48 6.13
C ALA A 24 -7.16 10.08 6.24
N ILE A 25 -6.39 9.81 7.30
CA ILE A 25 -5.80 8.50 7.55
C ILE A 25 -6.89 7.42 7.72
N GLU A 26 -7.99 7.74 8.41
CA GLU A 26 -9.15 6.86 8.55
C GLU A 26 -9.83 6.61 7.20
N ASP A 27 -10.08 7.67 6.41
CA ASP A 27 -10.64 7.55 5.05
C ASP A 27 -9.75 6.71 4.13
N TRP A 28 -8.43 6.91 4.19
CA TRP A 28 -7.47 6.14 3.40
C TRP A 28 -7.43 4.67 3.81
N TYR A 29 -7.51 4.41 5.12
CA TYR A 29 -7.58 3.05 5.64
C TYR A 29 -8.84 2.34 5.14
N ASP A 30 -9.98 3.01 5.24
CA ASP A 30 -11.25 2.48 4.78
C ASP A 30 -11.24 2.20 3.27
N ALA A 31 -10.72 3.12 2.47
CA ALA A 31 -10.70 2.97 1.02
C ALA A 31 -9.68 1.91 0.54
N ALA A 32 -8.44 1.92 1.06
CA ALA A 32 -7.38 1.06 0.53
C ALA A 32 -7.30 -0.32 1.21
N ILE A 33 -7.79 -0.46 2.45
CA ILE A 33 -7.68 -1.69 3.23
C ILE A 33 -9.03 -2.39 3.41
N ASN A 34 -10.09 -1.61 3.69
CA ASN A 34 -11.44 -2.15 3.88
C ASN A 34 -12.26 -2.20 2.57
N GLY A 35 -11.79 -1.59 1.48
CA GLY A 35 -12.47 -1.58 0.19
C GLY A 35 -13.77 -0.76 0.19
N LEU A 36 -13.85 0.29 1.02
CA LEU A 36 -15.00 1.16 1.06
C LEU A 36 -14.85 2.32 0.06
N PRO A 37 -15.97 2.81 -0.52
CA PRO A 37 -15.92 3.92 -1.47
C PRO A 37 -15.47 5.23 -0.78
N LEU A 38 -14.64 6.01 -1.48
CA LEU A 38 -14.09 7.29 -0.98
C LEU A 38 -15.15 8.37 -0.76
N ASP A 39 -16.29 8.30 -1.44
CA ASP A 39 -17.44 9.19 -1.25
C ASP A 39 -18.32 8.81 -0.03
N LYS A 40 -18.01 7.66 0.60
CA LYS A 40 -18.75 7.09 1.73
C LYS A 40 -20.23 6.79 1.42
N ASN A 41 -20.61 6.74 0.15
CA ASN A 41 -21.95 6.36 -0.23
C ASN A 41 -22.03 4.82 -0.37
N PRO A 42 -22.86 4.12 0.44
CA PRO A 42 -22.95 2.66 0.39
C PRO A 42 -23.56 2.12 -0.92
N GLU A 43 -24.17 2.97 -1.74
CA GLU A 43 -24.72 2.60 -3.04
C GLU A 43 -23.66 2.71 -4.17
N THR A 44 -22.52 3.35 -3.92
CA THR A 44 -21.44 3.46 -4.89
C THR A 44 -20.65 2.16 -4.94
N LEU A 45 -20.57 1.55 -6.12
CA LEU A 45 -19.71 0.40 -6.38
C LEU A 45 -18.28 0.88 -6.56
N THR A 46 -17.33 0.26 -5.86
CA THR A 46 -15.91 0.62 -5.99
C THR A 46 -15.16 -0.31 -6.95
N LEU A 47 -14.21 0.27 -7.67
CA LEU A 47 -13.21 -0.43 -8.48
C LEU A 47 -11.95 -0.80 -7.66
N ASP A 48 -11.94 -0.52 -6.35
CA ASP A 48 -10.79 -0.73 -5.46
C ASP A 48 -9.49 -0.05 -5.96
N LEU A 49 -9.63 1.08 -6.66
CA LEU A 49 -8.50 1.81 -7.25
C LEU A 49 -7.45 2.24 -6.21
N PRO A 50 -7.82 2.69 -4.98
CA PRO A 50 -6.84 2.99 -3.93
C PRO A 50 -5.92 1.81 -3.62
N ALA A 51 -6.48 0.63 -3.40
CA ALA A 51 -5.71 -0.59 -3.13
C ALA A 51 -4.83 -1.00 -4.33
N LEU A 52 -5.38 -0.92 -5.54
CA LEU A 52 -4.67 -1.25 -6.78
C LEU A 52 -3.47 -0.34 -7.02
N ILE A 53 -3.63 0.98 -6.87
CA ILE A 53 -2.55 1.97 -7.02
C ILE A 53 -1.43 1.71 -6.02
N CYS A 54 -1.78 1.52 -4.74
CA CYS A 54 -0.81 1.23 -3.69
C CYS A 54 -0.06 -0.08 -3.93
N ALA A 55 -0.76 -1.13 -4.35
CA ALA A 55 -0.16 -2.43 -4.64
C ALA A 55 0.80 -2.37 -5.83
N GLU A 56 0.42 -1.64 -6.89
CA GLU A 56 1.25 -1.51 -8.09
C GLU A 56 2.50 -0.66 -7.84
N LEU A 57 2.37 0.49 -7.18
CA LEU A 57 3.52 1.31 -6.80
C LEU A 57 4.45 0.56 -5.82
N ALA A 58 3.90 -0.15 -4.84
CA ALA A 58 4.70 -0.99 -3.95
C ALA A 58 5.43 -2.11 -4.70
N ARG A 59 4.77 -2.73 -5.69
CA ARG A 59 5.36 -3.75 -6.54
C ARG A 59 6.55 -3.20 -7.31
N LEU A 60 6.37 -2.07 -8.00
CA LEU A 60 7.40 -1.45 -8.82
C LEU A 60 8.58 -0.95 -7.97
N THR A 61 8.31 -0.32 -6.83
CA THR A 61 9.34 0.20 -5.92
C THR A 61 10.17 -0.92 -5.27
N THR A 62 9.55 -2.06 -4.92
CA THR A 62 10.24 -3.11 -4.13
C THR A 62 10.65 -4.34 -4.93
N LEU A 63 10.41 -4.39 -6.25
CA LEU A 63 10.55 -5.60 -7.05
C LEU A 63 11.94 -6.21 -6.92
N GLU A 64 12.96 -5.42 -7.11
CA GLU A 64 14.37 -5.83 -7.10
C GLU A 64 15.19 -5.12 -6.01
N LEU A 65 14.49 -4.61 -4.98
CA LEU A 65 15.17 -4.03 -3.83
C LEU A 65 16.06 -5.07 -3.15
N GLU A 66 17.34 -4.85 -3.21
CA GLU A 66 18.37 -5.49 -2.41
C GLU A 66 19.02 -4.45 -1.51
N ALA A 67 18.96 -4.66 -0.20
CA ALA A 67 19.70 -3.86 0.77
C ALA A 67 20.68 -4.77 1.49
N THR A 68 21.95 -4.43 1.46
CA THR A 68 23.04 -5.19 2.09
C THR A 68 23.84 -4.32 3.03
N VAL A 69 24.29 -4.92 4.13
CA VAL A 69 25.19 -4.29 5.11
C VAL A 69 26.36 -5.21 5.29
N GLU A 70 27.58 -4.72 4.99
CA GLU A 70 28.80 -5.51 4.94
C GLU A 70 29.95 -4.77 5.65
N GLY A 71 31.02 -5.48 5.96
CA GLY A 71 32.31 -4.89 6.42
C GLY A 71 32.73 -5.26 7.84
N SER A 72 31.90 -5.99 8.59
CA SER A 72 32.24 -6.51 9.93
C SER A 72 31.23 -7.57 10.39
N ASP A 73 31.58 -8.33 11.43
CA ASP A 73 30.65 -9.27 12.07
C ASP A 73 29.36 -8.58 12.56
N ARG A 74 29.47 -7.30 12.96
CA ARG A 74 28.33 -6.45 13.30
C ARG A 74 27.42 -6.21 12.10
N ALA A 75 28.01 -5.91 10.94
CA ALA A 75 27.30 -5.71 9.69
C ALA A 75 26.53 -6.97 9.27
N ASP A 76 27.15 -8.15 9.36
CA ASP A 76 26.51 -9.43 9.05
C ASP A 76 25.35 -9.73 10.00
N TRP A 77 25.52 -9.40 11.28
CA TRP A 77 24.47 -9.54 12.28
C TRP A 77 23.25 -8.65 12.00
N ILE A 78 23.48 -7.38 11.59
CA ILE A 78 22.44 -6.42 11.16
C ILE A 78 21.79 -6.92 9.89
N ASN A 79 22.59 -7.30 8.88
CA ASN A 79 22.09 -7.76 7.59
C ASN A 79 21.15 -8.96 7.73
N THR A 80 21.48 -9.92 8.58
CA THR A 80 20.62 -11.07 8.86
C THR A 80 19.23 -10.66 9.37
N ARG A 81 19.12 -9.59 10.16
CA ARG A 81 17.85 -9.09 10.69
C ARG A 81 17.09 -8.27 9.66
N LEU A 82 17.80 -7.43 8.92
CA LEU A 82 17.24 -6.66 7.81
C LEU A 82 16.60 -7.57 6.76
N GLN A 83 17.27 -8.66 6.38
CA GLN A 83 16.73 -9.62 5.41
C GLN A 83 15.45 -10.32 5.90
N ARG A 84 15.28 -10.54 7.19
CA ARG A 84 14.01 -11.10 7.74
C ARG A 84 12.82 -10.16 7.53
N VAL A 85 13.04 -8.86 7.51
CA VAL A 85 12.00 -7.85 7.26
C VAL A 85 11.75 -7.73 5.76
N LEU A 86 12.81 -7.61 4.97
CA LEU A 86 12.73 -7.31 3.55
C LEU A 86 12.22 -8.50 2.72
N THR A 87 12.74 -9.70 2.95
CA THR A 87 12.52 -10.81 2.02
C THR A 87 11.07 -11.30 1.93
N PRO A 88 10.34 -11.64 3.03
CA PRO A 88 9.00 -12.21 2.89
C PRO A 88 7.86 -11.19 2.90
N ARG A 89 8.06 -10.01 3.46
CA ARG A 89 6.96 -9.08 3.82
C ARG A 89 7.11 -7.68 3.24
N LYS A 90 8.25 -7.35 2.60
CA LYS A 90 8.57 -5.99 2.16
C LYS A 90 7.43 -5.34 1.37
N ARG A 91 6.91 -6.03 0.35
CA ARG A 91 5.85 -5.50 -0.50
C ARG A 91 4.55 -5.22 0.27
N ARG A 92 4.09 -6.20 1.08
CA ARG A 92 2.86 -6.04 1.87
C ARG A 92 2.94 -4.86 2.85
N ILE A 93 4.04 -4.75 3.57
CA ILE A 93 4.27 -3.67 4.55
C ILE A 93 4.33 -2.33 3.82
N PHE A 94 5.05 -2.28 2.72
CA PHE A 94 5.21 -1.06 1.94
C PHE A 94 3.89 -0.62 1.27
N THR A 95 3.06 -1.55 0.80
CA THR A 95 1.70 -1.23 0.31
C THR A 95 0.89 -0.49 1.37
N VAL A 96 0.93 -0.93 2.63
CA VAL A 96 0.22 -0.27 3.74
C VAL A 96 0.82 1.12 4.03
N ALA A 97 2.16 1.27 3.98
CA ALA A 97 2.80 2.56 4.17
C ALA A 97 2.41 3.56 3.07
N LEU A 98 2.33 3.13 1.81
CA LEU A 98 1.87 3.94 0.68
C LEU A 98 0.39 4.32 0.80
N ALA A 99 -0.43 3.40 1.30
CA ALA A 99 -1.87 3.63 1.49
C ALA A 99 -2.16 4.67 2.56
N LEU A 100 -1.32 4.75 3.60
CA LEU A 100 -1.56 5.62 4.75
C LEU A 100 -0.58 6.81 4.84
N GLY A 101 0.24 6.99 3.81
CA GLY A 101 1.16 8.10 3.68
C GLY A 101 2.46 7.95 4.47
N SER A 102 2.56 7.00 5.41
CA SER A 102 3.77 6.81 6.20
C SER A 102 3.78 5.47 6.94
N GLY A 103 4.96 5.11 7.47
CA GLY A 103 5.14 3.92 8.28
C GLY A 103 6.47 3.91 9.01
N ILE A 104 6.54 3.20 10.13
CA ILE A 104 7.73 3.13 10.98
C ILE A 104 8.14 1.67 11.20
N TRP A 105 9.39 1.36 10.89
CA TRP A 105 10.05 0.14 11.35
C TRP A 105 10.74 0.42 12.67
N LYS A 106 10.27 -0.21 13.72
CA LYS A 106 10.79 -0.04 15.09
C LYS A 106 11.43 -1.33 15.60
N PRO A 107 12.74 -1.35 15.88
CA PRO A 107 13.35 -2.42 16.62
C PRO A 107 12.82 -2.47 18.05
N TYR A 108 12.69 -3.66 18.60
CA TYR A 108 12.32 -3.88 20.00
C TYR A 108 13.03 -5.10 20.57
N GLN A 109 13.36 -5.05 21.85
CA GLN A 109 13.95 -6.15 22.57
C GLN A 109 12.86 -7.05 23.16
N SER A 110 13.04 -8.36 23.04
CA SER A 110 12.22 -9.37 23.72
C SER A 110 13.14 -10.43 24.30
N GLY A 111 13.38 -10.36 25.59
CA GLY A 111 14.43 -11.14 26.28
C GLY A 111 15.79 -10.86 25.61
N ASN A 112 16.48 -11.91 25.18
CA ASN A 112 17.79 -11.81 24.50
C ASN A 112 17.69 -11.66 22.97
N LYS A 113 16.52 -11.39 22.42
CA LYS A 113 16.31 -11.28 20.96
C LYS A 113 15.90 -9.87 20.58
N LEU A 114 16.38 -9.42 19.43
CA LEU A 114 15.93 -8.20 18.78
C LEU A 114 14.92 -8.54 17.67
N GLY A 115 13.70 -8.04 17.82
CA GLY A 115 12.65 -8.05 16.81
C GLY A 115 12.57 -6.72 16.08
N ILE A 116 11.81 -6.69 14.97
CA ILE A 116 11.46 -5.47 14.24
C ILE A 116 9.96 -5.50 14.03
N SER A 117 9.26 -4.50 14.55
CA SER A 117 7.83 -4.27 14.30
C SER A 117 7.65 -3.21 13.23
N PHE A 118 6.47 -3.22 12.61
CA PHE A 118 6.04 -2.18 11.69
C PHE A 118 4.78 -1.53 12.24
N ALA A 119 4.83 -0.22 12.46
CA ALA A 119 3.70 0.62 12.83
C ALA A 119 3.26 1.43 11.61
N ASN A 120 2.02 1.29 11.19
CA ASN A 120 1.40 2.14 10.20
C ASN A 120 0.84 3.42 10.83
N ALA A 121 0.43 4.41 10.04
CA ALA A 121 -0.02 5.71 10.52
C ALA A 121 -1.23 5.68 11.49
N THR A 122 -1.93 4.55 11.64
CA THR A 122 -3.01 4.41 12.63
C THR A 122 -2.50 4.01 14.02
N ARG A 123 -1.21 3.66 14.16
CA ARG A 123 -0.63 3.08 15.37
C ARG A 123 0.54 3.87 15.94
N TYR A 124 0.84 5.03 15.37
CA TYR A 124 1.82 5.95 15.93
C TYR A 124 1.41 7.39 15.73
N PHE A 125 1.85 8.25 16.63
CA PHE A 125 1.57 9.67 16.64
C PHE A 125 2.91 10.42 16.75
N PRO A 126 3.44 10.97 15.65
CA PRO A 126 4.62 11.81 15.70
C PRO A 126 4.30 13.12 16.43
N VAL A 127 5.26 13.58 17.24
CA VAL A 127 5.13 14.78 18.08
C VAL A 127 6.12 15.84 17.64
N ALA A 128 7.36 15.47 17.38
CA ALA A 128 8.40 16.40 16.94
C ALA A 128 9.41 15.71 16.01
N HIS A 129 9.96 16.53 15.08
CA HIS A 129 11.08 16.19 14.22
C HIS A 129 12.25 17.14 14.46
N ASP A 130 13.45 16.74 14.09
CA ASP A 130 14.60 17.62 13.96
C ASP A 130 14.58 18.39 12.64
N VAL A 131 15.64 19.19 12.40
CA VAL A 131 15.78 20.00 11.17
C VAL A 131 16.02 19.15 9.91
N GLU A 132 16.35 17.88 10.06
CA GLU A 132 16.59 16.90 8.98
C GLU A 132 15.35 16.04 8.69
N GLY A 133 14.27 16.22 9.48
CA GLY A 133 13.02 15.46 9.37
C GLY A 133 13.04 14.13 10.11
N SER A 134 14.10 13.85 10.92
CA SER A 134 14.16 12.66 11.75
C SER A 134 13.29 12.83 12.98
N LEU A 135 12.62 11.76 13.40
CA LEU A 135 11.69 11.79 14.52
C LEU A 135 12.46 11.92 15.87
N THR A 136 12.17 12.97 16.63
CA THR A 136 12.74 13.22 17.96
C THR A 136 11.76 12.92 19.09
N GLU A 137 10.45 12.96 18.80
CA GLU A 137 9.41 12.61 19.76
C GLU A 137 8.25 11.92 19.06
N GLY A 138 7.72 10.87 19.67
CA GLY A 138 6.58 10.14 19.14
C GLY A 138 5.98 9.13 20.10
N VAL A 139 4.72 8.79 19.85
CA VAL A 139 3.94 7.82 20.63
C VAL A 139 3.59 6.64 19.75
N PHE A 140 3.85 5.43 20.23
CA PHE A 140 3.54 4.18 19.56
C PHE A 140 2.48 3.42 20.34
N ILE A 141 1.54 2.76 19.64
CA ILE A 141 0.46 2.01 20.26
C ILE A 141 0.52 0.57 19.79
N ASP A 142 0.69 -0.34 20.75
CA ASP A 142 0.52 -1.76 20.57
C ASP A 142 -0.86 -2.16 21.11
N THR A 143 -1.61 -2.93 20.36
CA THR A 143 -2.96 -3.37 20.74
C THR A 143 -3.02 -4.90 20.72
N ILE A 144 -3.50 -5.47 21.81
CA ILE A 144 -3.79 -6.89 21.94
C ILE A 144 -5.30 -7.02 22.19
N GLN A 145 -5.96 -7.88 21.44
CA GLN A 145 -7.35 -8.25 21.67
C GLN A 145 -7.41 -9.60 22.36
N GLU A 146 -8.15 -9.67 23.45
CA GLU A 146 -8.44 -10.92 24.15
C GLU A 146 -9.91 -10.89 24.60
N ASP A 147 -10.65 -11.91 24.23
CA ASP A 147 -12.11 -11.96 24.40
C ASP A 147 -12.80 -10.69 23.88
N ASP A 148 -13.62 -10.05 24.70
CA ASP A 148 -14.33 -8.81 24.38
C ASP A 148 -13.59 -7.55 24.84
N SER A 149 -12.29 -7.65 25.14
CA SER A 149 -11.47 -6.54 25.63
C SER A 149 -10.28 -6.27 24.73
N TYR A 150 -9.95 -4.99 24.60
CA TYR A 150 -8.75 -4.51 23.93
C TYR A 150 -7.79 -3.95 24.98
N TYR A 151 -6.56 -4.37 24.90
CA TYR A 151 -5.47 -3.91 25.76
C TYR A 151 -4.52 -3.09 24.90
N HIS A 152 -4.27 -1.84 25.28
CA HIS A 152 -3.41 -0.93 24.56
C HIS A 152 -2.18 -0.62 25.42
N ARG A 153 -0.98 -0.77 24.85
CA ARG A 153 0.25 -0.24 25.41
C ARG A 153 0.66 0.98 24.63
N LEU A 154 0.74 2.09 25.31
CA LEU A 154 1.23 3.36 24.80
C LEU A 154 2.70 3.46 25.17
N GLU A 155 3.59 3.57 24.19
CA GLU A 155 5.02 3.76 24.35
C GLU A 155 5.36 5.16 23.83
N TRP A 156 5.61 6.08 24.75
CA TRP A 156 5.99 7.44 24.43
C TRP A 156 7.50 7.59 24.53
N MET A 157 8.13 7.98 23.45
CA MET A 157 9.57 8.20 23.35
C MET A 157 9.84 9.65 23.03
N HIS A 158 10.72 10.31 23.80
CA HIS A 158 11.18 11.65 23.48
C HIS A 158 12.65 11.87 23.81
N VAL A 159 13.32 12.66 22.98
CA VAL A 159 14.73 13.02 23.16
C VAL A 159 14.87 14.12 24.21
N LEU A 160 15.75 13.90 25.17
CA LEU A 160 16.20 14.88 26.13
C LEU A 160 17.62 15.32 25.75
N GLU A 161 17.79 16.57 25.34
CA GLU A 161 19.11 17.08 24.97
C GLU A 161 20.02 17.35 26.16
N ARG A 162 19.43 17.77 27.29
CA ARG A 162 20.12 18.20 28.48
C ARG A 162 19.40 17.74 29.75
N ARG A 163 20.13 17.61 30.85
CA ARG A 163 19.54 17.29 32.14
C ARG A 163 18.48 18.29 32.61
N GLN A 164 18.58 19.55 32.16
CA GLN A 164 17.62 20.61 32.49
C GLN A 164 16.25 20.43 31.82
N ASP A 165 16.16 19.57 30.80
CA ASP A 165 14.94 19.27 30.08
C ASP A 165 14.05 18.27 30.85
N LEU A 166 14.61 17.63 31.92
CA LEU A 166 13.82 16.86 32.89
C LEU A 166 13.00 17.81 33.75
N ARG A 167 11.69 17.76 33.63
CA ARG A 167 10.77 18.56 34.44
C ARG A 167 10.73 18.03 35.89
N ASP A 168 10.44 18.88 36.85
CA ASP A 168 10.34 18.50 38.27
C ASP A 168 9.32 17.35 38.49
N ALA A 169 8.23 17.34 37.74
CA ALA A 169 7.25 16.26 37.77
C ALA A 169 7.81 14.90 37.26
N GLU A 170 8.75 14.94 36.33
CA GLU A 170 9.42 13.74 35.82
C GLU A 170 10.48 13.24 36.78
N LEU A 171 11.18 14.14 37.48
CA LEU A 171 12.10 13.78 38.54
C LEU A 171 11.36 13.13 39.71
N ALA A 172 10.15 13.63 40.05
CA ALA A 172 9.32 12.99 41.09
C ALA A 172 8.86 11.58 40.66
N GLN A 173 8.51 11.36 39.41
CA GLN A 173 8.19 10.02 38.90
C GLN A 173 9.36 9.05 38.96
N LEU A 174 10.60 9.54 38.75
CA LEU A 174 11.79 8.71 38.87
C LEU A 174 12.00 8.26 40.31
N GLU A 175 11.74 9.16 41.28
CA GLU A 175 11.81 8.82 42.70
C GLU A 175 10.73 7.78 43.08
N ASP A 176 9.52 7.91 42.55
CA ASP A 176 8.42 6.96 42.76
C ASP A 176 8.76 5.52 42.25
N TYR A 177 9.51 5.44 41.14
CA TYR A 177 9.93 4.15 40.55
C TYR A 177 11.32 3.68 41.01
N ASP A 178 11.98 4.38 41.95
CA ASP A 178 13.36 4.10 42.40
C ASP A 178 14.39 4.05 41.24
N LEU A 179 14.18 4.87 40.24
CA LEU A 179 15.01 4.94 39.03
C LEU A 179 16.05 6.07 39.14
N ALA A 180 17.29 5.74 38.77
CA ALA A 180 18.34 6.76 38.69
C ALA A 180 18.15 7.66 37.46
N ALA A 181 18.26 8.98 37.67
CA ALA A 181 18.25 9.94 36.58
C ALA A 181 19.39 9.66 35.57
N PRO A 182 19.21 9.81 34.27
CA PRO A 182 20.25 9.60 33.26
C PRO A 182 21.43 10.56 33.51
N THR A 183 22.64 10.05 33.35
CA THR A 183 23.89 10.82 33.55
C THR A 183 24.51 11.23 32.21
N GLN A 184 24.09 10.63 31.10
CA GLN A 184 24.58 10.90 29.76
C GLN A 184 23.45 11.51 28.89
N PHE A 185 23.78 12.56 28.16
CA PHE A 185 22.90 13.27 27.23
C PHE A 185 23.62 13.45 25.89
N PRO A 186 22.91 13.48 24.74
CA PRO A 186 21.46 13.29 24.62
C PRO A 186 21.02 11.87 25.02
N CYS A 187 19.79 11.75 25.47
CA CYS A 187 19.15 10.45 25.75
C CYS A 187 17.67 10.50 25.40
N ILE A 188 17.09 9.32 25.13
CA ILE A 188 15.67 9.17 24.91
C ILE A 188 15.01 8.64 26.18
N LYS A 189 14.02 9.35 26.67
CA LYS A 189 13.12 8.85 27.72
C LYS A 189 12.02 8.03 27.03
N VAL A 190 11.80 6.82 27.53
CA VAL A 190 10.73 5.92 27.11
C VAL A 190 9.76 5.77 28.26
N VAL A 191 8.49 6.08 28.04
CA VAL A 191 7.41 5.90 29.03
C VAL A 191 6.42 4.89 28.50
N ASN A 192 6.14 3.84 29.26
CA ASN A 192 5.18 2.81 28.92
C ASN A 192 3.96 2.90 29.81
N LEU A 193 2.77 2.98 29.20
CA LEU A 193 1.48 3.04 29.88
C LEU A 193 0.55 1.98 29.31
N ALA A 194 -0.22 1.31 30.17
CA ALA A 194 -1.20 0.32 29.76
C ALA A 194 -2.63 0.85 29.95
N PHE A 195 -3.52 0.43 29.04
CA PHE A 195 -4.92 0.79 29.05
C PHE A 195 -5.77 -0.42 28.66
N ARG A 196 -7.01 -0.44 29.16
CA ARG A 196 -8.02 -1.44 28.80
C ARG A 196 -9.29 -0.76 28.29
N SER A 197 -9.78 -1.24 27.15
CA SER A 197 -10.97 -0.71 26.49
C SER A 197 -11.91 -1.83 26.04
N ALA A 198 -13.20 -1.49 25.87
CA ALA A 198 -14.17 -2.34 25.22
C ALA A 198 -14.13 -2.25 23.67
N THR A 199 -13.46 -1.23 23.12
CA THR A 199 -13.36 -0.99 21.67
C THR A 199 -11.92 -0.77 21.26
N GLN A 200 -11.60 -1.10 20.01
CA GLN A 200 -10.26 -0.95 19.45
C GLN A 200 -9.84 0.53 19.30
N ASP A 201 -10.80 1.42 19.11
CA ASP A 201 -10.57 2.83 18.77
C ASP A 201 -10.59 3.78 19.96
N SER A 202 -10.66 3.26 21.19
CA SER A 202 -10.60 4.03 22.42
C SER A 202 -9.51 3.46 23.32
N LEU A 203 -8.76 4.31 24.00
CA LEU A 203 -7.77 3.85 25.01
C LEU A 203 -8.45 3.22 26.22
N GLY A 204 -9.61 3.74 26.64
CA GLY A 204 -10.34 3.25 27.81
C GLY A 204 -9.71 3.69 29.14
N SER A 205 -9.70 2.80 30.14
CA SER A 205 -9.16 3.08 31.48
C SER A 205 -7.69 2.74 31.60
N PRO A 206 -6.89 3.53 32.34
CA PRO A 206 -5.49 3.18 32.62
C PRO A 206 -5.42 1.93 33.53
N GLU A 207 -4.42 1.13 33.28
CA GLU A 207 -4.15 -0.13 33.97
C GLU A 207 -2.63 -0.27 34.23
N ASP A 208 -2.24 -1.22 35.07
CA ASP A 208 -0.85 -1.56 35.28
C ASP A 208 -0.31 -2.40 34.12
N LEU A 209 1.00 -2.30 33.81
CA LEU A 209 1.63 -3.08 32.73
C LEU A 209 1.53 -4.60 32.98
N SER A 210 1.49 -5.02 34.24
CA SER A 210 1.32 -6.43 34.63
C SER A 210 -0.04 -7.03 34.25
N ILE A 211 -0.99 -6.22 33.74
CA ILE A 211 -2.28 -6.73 33.23
C ILE A 211 -2.09 -7.70 32.06
N ARG A 212 -0.96 -7.60 31.37
CA ARG A 212 -0.60 -8.51 30.27
C ARG A 212 0.74 -9.17 30.55
N PRO A 213 0.80 -10.52 30.47
CA PRO A 213 2.06 -11.23 30.64
C PRO A 213 3.17 -10.79 29.67
N GLU A 214 2.78 -10.34 28.48
CA GLU A 214 3.69 -9.86 27.45
C GLU A 214 4.35 -8.53 27.83
N TRP A 215 3.79 -7.78 28.79
CA TRP A 215 4.25 -6.46 29.22
C TRP A 215 4.81 -6.45 30.65
N ASP A 216 4.71 -7.55 31.39
CA ASP A 216 5.10 -7.65 32.80
C ASP A 216 6.60 -7.37 33.05
N GLU A 217 7.45 -7.69 32.04
CA GLU A 217 8.90 -7.41 32.10
C GLU A 217 9.28 -6.02 31.54
N ILE A 218 8.29 -5.20 31.09
CA ILE A 218 8.56 -3.89 30.51
C ILE A 218 8.61 -2.85 31.64
N GLU A 219 9.72 -2.11 31.71
CA GLU A 219 9.87 -1.02 32.67
C GLU A 219 8.90 0.14 32.31
N PRO A 220 8.17 0.70 33.29
CA PRO A 220 7.31 1.86 33.07
C PRO A 220 8.07 3.08 32.52
N VAL A 221 9.31 3.27 32.94
CA VAL A 221 10.20 4.33 32.46
C VAL A 221 11.58 3.76 32.19
N ALA A 222 12.13 4.01 31.03
CA ALA A 222 13.47 3.62 30.63
C ALA A 222 14.22 4.77 29.95
N TYR A 223 15.55 4.72 29.92
CA TYR A 223 16.38 5.71 29.24
C TYR A 223 17.34 5.03 28.26
N LEU A 224 17.33 5.50 27.01
CA LEU A 224 18.25 5.06 25.96
C LEU A 224 19.29 6.17 25.73
N THR A 225 20.52 5.95 26.13
CA THR A 225 21.60 6.96 26.10
C THR A 225 22.32 7.00 24.76
N GLY A 226 22.84 8.18 24.38
CA GLY A 226 23.69 8.34 23.19
C GLY A 226 22.92 8.39 21.88
N GLN A 227 21.65 8.84 21.92
CA GLN A 227 20.81 9.03 20.71
C GLN A 227 20.25 10.45 20.67
N GLU A 228 20.34 11.07 19.50
CA GLU A 228 19.80 12.40 19.19
C GLU A 228 18.44 12.32 18.48
N THR A 229 18.09 11.15 17.92
CA THR A 229 16.83 10.87 17.25
C THR A 229 16.30 9.51 17.68
N LEU A 230 15.00 9.28 17.51
CA LEU A 230 14.41 7.98 17.83
C LEU A 230 15.04 6.87 16.99
N PRO A 231 15.41 5.73 17.58
CA PRO A 231 16.06 4.62 16.86
C PRO A 231 15.03 3.81 16.05
N VAL A 232 14.54 4.40 14.97
CA VAL A 232 13.51 3.85 14.09
C VAL A 232 13.85 4.10 12.62
N GLY A 233 13.25 3.33 11.72
CA GLY A 233 13.22 3.63 10.31
C GLY A 233 11.89 4.30 9.97
N TYR A 234 11.88 5.60 9.72
CA TYR A 234 10.68 6.38 9.45
C TYR A 234 10.53 6.63 7.94
N PHE A 235 9.48 6.09 7.36
CA PHE A 235 9.10 6.31 5.97
C PHE A 235 7.96 7.31 5.88
N VAL A 236 8.11 8.30 5.02
CA VAL A 236 7.08 9.28 4.65
C VAL A 236 6.98 9.31 3.13
N THR A 237 5.77 9.30 2.59
CA THR A 237 5.57 9.41 1.13
C THR A 237 6.06 10.76 0.62
N PRO A 238 6.86 10.79 -0.46
CA PRO A 238 7.44 12.03 -1.01
C PRO A 238 6.45 12.76 -1.93
N ILE A 239 5.22 12.93 -1.49
CA ILE A 239 4.17 13.64 -2.23
C ILE A 239 3.64 14.82 -1.42
N VAL A 240 3.16 15.83 -2.12
CA VAL A 240 2.55 16.99 -1.47
C VAL A 240 1.28 16.57 -0.72
N ASN A 241 1.22 16.91 0.56
CA ASN A 241 0.02 16.67 1.36
C ASN A 241 -1.06 17.72 1.00
N SER A 242 -2.04 17.31 0.19
CA SER A 242 -3.14 18.18 -0.23
C SER A 242 -4.26 18.27 0.80
N VAL A 243 -4.29 17.39 1.78
CA VAL A 243 -5.29 17.39 2.87
C VAL A 243 -4.98 18.48 3.88
N ASP A 244 -3.73 18.56 4.29
CA ASP A 244 -3.23 19.54 5.25
C ASP A 244 -1.83 20.01 4.79
N PRO A 245 -1.77 21.09 3.96
CA PRO A 245 -0.52 21.54 3.37
C PRO A 245 0.54 22.03 4.38
N ASP A 246 0.11 22.35 5.59
CA ASP A 246 1.00 22.78 6.68
C ASP A 246 1.50 21.59 7.52
N SER A 247 1.01 20.36 7.25
CA SER A 247 1.41 19.17 7.95
C SER A 247 2.68 18.56 7.35
N GLU A 248 3.60 18.16 8.21
CA GLU A 248 4.81 17.40 7.84
C GLU A 248 4.54 15.90 7.61
N LEU A 249 3.29 15.46 7.84
CA LEU A 249 2.91 14.06 7.63
C LEU A 249 2.72 13.75 6.14
N GLY A 250 3.08 12.53 5.76
CA GLY A 250 2.84 12.03 4.41
C GLY A 250 1.36 11.86 4.09
N ALA A 251 1.03 11.87 2.81
CA ALA A 251 -0.31 11.56 2.32
C ALA A 251 -0.33 10.24 1.54
N ALA A 252 -1.50 9.59 1.46
CA ALA A 252 -1.68 8.40 0.65
C ALA A 252 -1.30 8.66 -0.82
N VAL A 253 -0.59 7.72 -1.45
CA VAL A 253 -0.10 7.91 -2.83
C VAL A 253 -1.21 8.11 -3.86
N PHE A 254 -2.42 7.71 -3.56
CA PHE A 254 -3.61 7.92 -4.39
C PHE A 254 -4.37 9.23 -4.08
N GLU A 255 -4.02 9.95 -3.00
CA GLU A 255 -4.74 11.17 -2.61
C GLU A 255 -4.78 12.25 -3.71
N PRO A 256 -3.71 12.48 -4.50
CA PRO A 256 -3.78 13.40 -5.62
C PRO A 256 -4.82 13.04 -6.69
N ALA A 257 -5.20 11.75 -6.76
CA ALA A 257 -6.20 11.23 -7.68
C ALA A 257 -7.58 11.02 -7.02
N ARG A 258 -7.77 11.40 -5.74
CA ARG A 258 -8.99 11.14 -4.95
C ARG A 258 -10.27 11.45 -5.71
N ARG A 259 -10.36 12.65 -6.31
CA ARG A 259 -11.55 13.07 -7.03
C ARG A 259 -11.81 12.22 -8.28
N GLN A 260 -10.76 11.92 -9.02
CA GLN A 260 -10.85 11.10 -10.24
C GLN A 260 -11.24 9.66 -9.94
N ILE A 261 -10.84 9.14 -8.78
CA ILE A 261 -11.25 7.82 -8.28
C ILE A 261 -12.76 7.83 -8.00
N ILE A 262 -13.27 8.84 -7.28
CA ILE A 262 -14.71 8.99 -7.00
C ILE A 262 -15.49 9.07 -8.32
N ASP A 263 -15.06 9.89 -9.27
CA ASP A 263 -15.71 10.03 -10.58
C ASP A 263 -15.70 8.71 -11.37
N ALA A 264 -14.63 7.89 -11.23
CA ALA A 264 -14.54 6.57 -11.87
C ALA A 264 -15.49 5.55 -11.23
N ASP A 265 -15.58 5.51 -9.90
CA ASP A 265 -16.49 4.63 -9.15
C ASP A 265 -17.96 4.99 -9.44
N GLU A 266 -18.30 6.28 -9.48
CA GLU A 266 -19.63 6.72 -9.92
C GLU A 266 -19.94 6.28 -11.36
N GLN A 267 -19.00 6.39 -12.27
CA GLN A 267 -19.19 5.95 -13.66
C GLN A 267 -19.34 4.43 -13.76
N TYR A 268 -18.61 3.68 -12.94
CA TYR A 268 -18.74 2.23 -12.84
C TYR A 268 -20.12 1.83 -12.29
N THR A 269 -20.59 2.50 -11.25
CA THR A 269 -21.94 2.34 -10.70
C THR A 269 -23.03 2.60 -11.75
N ARG A 270 -22.85 3.66 -12.59
CA ARG A 270 -23.79 3.96 -13.69
C ARG A 270 -23.76 2.89 -14.79
N LEU A 271 -22.61 2.31 -15.07
CA LEU A 271 -22.47 1.21 -16.03
C LEU A 271 -23.20 -0.04 -15.53
N ASP A 272 -23.04 -0.39 -14.26
CA ASP A 272 -23.76 -1.50 -13.63
C ASP A 272 -25.27 -1.28 -13.69
N TRP A 273 -25.73 -0.08 -13.32
CA TRP A 273 -27.14 0.30 -13.43
C TRP A 273 -27.67 0.22 -14.89
N GLU A 274 -26.86 0.54 -15.90
CA GLU A 274 -27.24 0.41 -17.30
C GLU A 274 -27.47 -1.06 -17.68
N TYR A 275 -26.62 -1.95 -17.18
CA TYR A 275 -26.81 -3.40 -17.38
C TYR A 275 -28.05 -3.91 -16.63
N GLU A 276 -28.23 -3.53 -15.36
CA GLU A 276 -29.41 -3.90 -14.59
C GLU A 276 -30.70 -3.35 -15.19
N GLY A 277 -30.73 -2.06 -15.54
CA GLY A 277 -31.89 -1.40 -16.11
C GLY A 277 -32.19 -1.79 -17.55
N GLY A 278 -31.16 -2.26 -18.28
CA GLY A 278 -31.26 -2.72 -19.66
C GLY A 278 -31.56 -4.20 -19.83
N GLU A 279 -31.71 -4.95 -18.75
CA GLU A 279 -32.07 -6.37 -18.82
C GLU A 279 -33.40 -6.57 -19.57
N LEU A 280 -33.47 -7.65 -20.32
CA LEU A 280 -34.68 -8.06 -20.98
C LEU A 280 -35.80 -8.25 -19.94
N ALA A 281 -36.86 -7.44 -20.05
CA ALA A 281 -38.04 -7.59 -19.21
C ALA A 281 -39.29 -7.86 -20.05
N VAL A 282 -40.18 -8.64 -19.50
CA VAL A 282 -41.46 -8.97 -20.12
C VAL A 282 -42.56 -8.56 -19.15
N ASP A 283 -43.22 -7.45 -19.48
CA ASP A 283 -44.42 -7.00 -18.76
C ASP A 283 -45.59 -7.81 -19.26
N THR A 284 -46.23 -8.52 -18.37
CA THR A 284 -47.35 -9.38 -18.69
C THR A 284 -48.48 -9.29 -17.68
N ASP A 285 -49.71 -9.62 -18.08
CA ASP A 285 -50.80 -9.71 -17.11
C ASP A 285 -50.52 -10.80 -16.09
N GLU A 286 -50.69 -10.52 -14.79
CA GLU A 286 -50.54 -11.49 -13.69
C GLU A 286 -51.22 -12.83 -13.96
N LYS A 287 -52.26 -12.84 -14.78
CA LYS A 287 -52.97 -14.09 -15.13
C LYS A 287 -52.06 -15.07 -15.89
N PHE A 288 -51.04 -14.61 -16.58
CA PHE A 288 -50.08 -15.50 -17.26
C PHE A 288 -49.01 -16.08 -16.33
N LEU A 289 -48.75 -15.40 -15.21
CA LEU A 289 -47.75 -15.83 -14.23
C LEU A 289 -48.36 -16.77 -13.17
N LYS A 290 -49.68 -17.07 -13.27
CA LYS A 290 -50.35 -17.95 -12.30
C LYS A 290 -49.92 -19.41 -12.55
N PRO A 291 -49.62 -20.15 -11.48
CA PRO A 291 -49.07 -21.50 -11.57
C PRO A 291 -50.12 -22.56 -11.90
N SER A 292 -50.86 -22.38 -12.97
CA SER A 292 -51.82 -23.34 -13.45
C SER A 292 -51.56 -23.65 -14.92
N ALA A 293 -51.34 -24.93 -15.24
CA ALA A 293 -51.12 -25.41 -16.60
C ALA A 293 -52.34 -25.11 -17.53
N THR A 294 -53.48 -24.73 -16.96
CA THR A 294 -54.71 -24.44 -17.65
C THR A 294 -55.15 -22.97 -17.59
N GLY A 295 -54.36 -22.08 -16.97
CA GLY A 295 -54.71 -20.67 -16.79
C GLY A 295 -55.85 -20.41 -15.79
N GLN A 296 -56.36 -21.42 -15.10
CA GLN A 296 -57.42 -21.28 -14.11
C GLN A 296 -56.81 -20.92 -12.72
N GLN A 297 -57.53 -20.06 -11.97
CA GLN A 297 -57.16 -19.76 -10.59
C GLN A 297 -57.22 -21.05 -9.76
N LEU A 298 -56.11 -21.34 -9.08
CA LEU A 298 -56.04 -22.45 -8.14
C LEU A 298 -57.00 -22.19 -6.96
N SER A 299 -57.82 -23.17 -6.61
CA SER A 299 -58.58 -23.12 -5.36
C SER A 299 -57.64 -23.18 -4.16
N LYS A 300 -58.06 -22.66 -3.01
CA LYS A 300 -57.29 -22.76 -1.74
C LYS A 300 -56.76 -24.16 -1.47
N ALA A 301 -57.61 -25.18 -1.72
CA ALA A 301 -57.26 -26.58 -1.49
C ALA A 301 -56.23 -27.11 -2.46
N GLN A 302 -56.22 -26.66 -3.71
CA GLN A 302 -55.24 -27.03 -4.73
C GLN A 302 -53.91 -26.34 -4.45
N ALA A 303 -53.89 -25.05 -4.16
CA ALA A 303 -52.70 -24.31 -3.81
C ALA A 303 -52.01 -24.87 -2.56
N LEU A 304 -52.78 -25.21 -1.54
CA LEU A 304 -52.23 -25.79 -0.32
C LEU A 304 -51.66 -27.20 -0.53
N LYS A 305 -52.26 -27.98 -1.45
CA LYS A 305 -51.81 -29.33 -1.77
C LYS A 305 -50.53 -29.33 -2.64
N GLU A 306 -50.45 -28.37 -3.56
CA GLU A 306 -49.39 -28.35 -4.59
C GLU A 306 -48.17 -27.51 -4.16
N TYR A 307 -48.44 -26.38 -3.45
CA TYR A 307 -47.40 -25.42 -3.05
C TYR A 307 -47.26 -25.26 -1.52
N GLY A 308 -48.13 -25.91 -0.72
CA GLY A 308 -48.04 -25.82 0.73
C GLY A 308 -48.49 -24.47 1.35
N VAL A 309 -48.95 -23.53 0.53
CA VAL A 309 -49.33 -22.17 0.93
C VAL A 309 -50.63 -21.75 0.25
N PRO A 310 -51.43 -20.83 0.85
CA PRO A 310 -52.66 -20.31 0.23
C PRO A 310 -52.37 -19.52 -1.06
N PRO A 311 -53.31 -19.39 -2.01
CA PRO A 311 -53.10 -18.73 -3.30
C PRO A 311 -52.54 -17.31 -3.21
N GLU A 312 -52.91 -16.58 -2.13
CA GLU A 312 -52.47 -15.21 -1.89
C GLU A 312 -51.01 -15.13 -1.46
N ALA A 313 -50.41 -16.24 -0.97
CA ALA A 313 -49.03 -16.34 -0.52
C ALA A 313 -48.12 -17.08 -1.53
N ILE A 314 -48.67 -17.49 -2.70
CA ILE A 314 -47.84 -18.06 -3.74
C ILE A 314 -47.07 -16.91 -4.37
N ASP A 315 -45.78 -17.00 -4.25
CA ASP A 315 -44.88 -16.06 -4.93
C ASP A 315 -44.98 -16.30 -6.46
N HIS A 316 -45.53 -15.32 -7.16
CA HIS A 316 -45.69 -15.36 -8.61
C HIS A 316 -44.46 -14.85 -9.34
N THR A 317 -43.41 -14.55 -8.58
CA THR A 317 -42.12 -14.14 -9.17
C THR A 317 -41.44 -15.34 -9.84
N ALA A 318 -40.69 -15.04 -10.87
CA ALA A 318 -39.89 -16.04 -11.59
C ALA A 318 -38.87 -16.70 -10.64
N PRO A 319 -38.45 -17.96 -10.90
CA PRO A 319 -37.45 -18.63 -10.09
C PRO A 319 -36.20 -17.77 -9.95
N HIS A 320 -35.53 -17.86 -8.80
CA HIS A 320 -34.28 -17.19 -8.51
C HIS A 320 -33.37 -16.98 -9.73
N HIS A 321 -32.90 -15.78 -9.98
CA HIS A 321 -32.15 -15.26 -11.13
C HIS A 321 -32.99 -14.90 -12.38
N ARG A 322 -34.32 -15.10 -12.40
CA ARG A 322 -35.20 -14.66 -13.49
C ARG A 322 -36.37 -13.79 -13.01
N GLU A 323 -36.35 -13.36 -11.76
CA GLU A 323 -37.37 -12.52 -11.15
C GLU A 323 -37.54 -11.18 -11.87
N ARG A 324 -36.45 -10.68 -12.46
CA ARG A 324 -36.45 -9.46 -13.27
C ARG A 324 -36.99 -9.66 -14.70
N LEU A 325 -37.06 -10.89 -15.18
CA LEU A 325 -37.47 -11.16 -16.58
C LEU A 325 -38.98 -10.99 -16.78
N PHE A 326 -39.79 -11.37 -15.80
CA PHE A 326 -41.24 -11.32 -15.92
C PHE A 326 -41.84 -10.44 -14.83
N HIS A 327 -42.46 -9.32 -15.25
CA HIS A 327 -43.18 -8.43 -14.34
C HIS A 327 -44.68 -8.66 -14.52
N GLY A 328 -45.33 -9.09 -13.44
CA GLY A 328 -46.78 -9.22 -13.38
C GLY A 328 -47.44 -7.86 -13.14
N ILE A 329 -48.15 -7.35 -14.11
CA ILE A 329 -48.91 -6.11 -13.96
C ILE A 329 -50.39 -6.47 -13.85
N ASN A 330 -51.04 -6.04 -12.77
CA ASN A 330 -52.49 -6.17 -12.64
C ASN A 330 -53.19 -5.07 -13.45
N VAL A 331 -53.46 -5.37 -14.70
CA VAL A 331 -54.19 -4.45 -15.59
C VAL A 331 -55.68 -4.60 -15.33
N ASN A 332 -56.18 -3.89 -14.32
CA ASN A 332 -57.61 -3.81 -14.07
C ASN A 332 -58.26 -2.85 -15.06
N THR A 333 -58.30 -3.25 -16.31
CA THR A 333 -59.03 -2.52 -17.35
C THR A 333 -60.51 -2.90 -17.24
N GLY A 334 -61.36 -1.95 -16.82
CA GLY A 334 -62.82 -2.05 -16.93
C GLY A 334 -63.35 -2.18 -18.37
N ILE A 335 -62.52 -2.65 -19.29
CA ILE A 335 -62.75 -2.91 -20.70
C ILE A 335 -62.94 -4.42 -20.85
N THR A 336 -64.08 -4.81 -21.33
CA THR A 336 -64.55 -6.19 -21.59
C THR A 336 -63.78 -6.88 -22.73
N ASP A 337 -62.67 -6.36 -23.19
CA ASP A 337 -61.86 -6.96 -24.25
C ASP A 337 -60.70 -7.76 -23.66
N SER A 338 -60.78 -9.06 -23.81
CA SER A 338 -59.92 -10.07 -23.17
C SER A 338 -58.56 -10.26 -23.85
N THR A 339 -58.01 -9.21 -24.42
CA THR A 339 -56.67 -9.30 -25.03
C THR A 339 -55.64 -9.19 -23.89
N PRO A 340 -54.88 -10.26 -23.62
CA PRO A 340 -53.89 -10.24 -22.52
C PRO A 340 -52.78 -9.24 -22.84
N PHE A 341 -52.43 -8.42 -21.85
CA PHE A 341 -51.33 -7.48 -22.01
C PHE A 341 -49.99 -8.25 -22.02
N TYR A 342 -49.19 -8.01 -23.01
CA TYR A 342 -47.84 -8.55 -23.13
C TYR A 342 -46.93 -7.51 -23.81
N GLN A 343 -45.92 -7.08 -23.16
CA GLN A 343 -44.94 -6.16 -23.69
C GLN A 343 -43.52 -6.64 -23.36
N VAL A 344 -42.67 -6.66 -24.35
CA VAL A 344 -41.26 -6.97 -24.20
C VAL A 344 -40.47 -5.66 -24.14
N PHE A 345 -39.77 -5.46 -23.05
CA PHE A 345 -38.82 -4.37 -22.88
C PHE A 345 -37.43 -4.90 -23.18
N SER A 346 -36.80 -4.45 -24.25
CA SER A 346 -35.44 -4.82 -24.65
C SER A 346 -34.77 -3.57 -25.26
N PRO A 347 -34.31 -2.66 -24.40
CA PRO A 347 -33.62 -1.47 -24.85
C PRO A 347 -32.27 -1.80 -25.46
N ALA A 348 -31.76 -0.97 -26.33
CA ALA A 348 -30.38 -1.02 -26.76
C ALA A 348 -29.48 -0.47 -25.62
N LEU A 349 -28.54 -1.27 -25.17
CA LEU A 349 -27.58 -0.85 -24.13
C LEU A 349 -26.64 0.24 -24.71
N ARG A 350 -26.33 1.22 -23.86
CA ARG A 350 -25.37 2.30 -24.16
C ARG A 350 -23.97 2.01 -23.56
N ASP A 351 -23.70 0.74 -23.26
CA ASP A 351 -22.51 0.22 -22.60
C ASP A 351 -21.20 0.72 -23.22
N GLY A 352 -21.12 0.76 -24.55
CA GLY A 352 -19.95 1.25 -25.26
C GLY A 352 -19.58 2.71 -24.91
N SER A 353 -20.57 3.58 -24.74
CA SER A 353 -20.34 4.98 -24.32
C SER A 353 -19.92 5.06 -22.86
N TYR A 354 -20.50 4.26 -21.96
CA TYR A 354 -20.14 4.20 -20.55
C TYR A 354 -18.73 3.64 -20.35
N LEU A 355 -18.36 2.56 -21.06
CA LEU A 355 -17.00 2.00 -21.03
C LEU A 355 -15.95 2.98 -21.54
N THR A 356 -16.25 3.73 -22.63
CA THR A 356 -15.36 4.77 -23.14
C THR A 356 -15.16 5.88 -22.10
N GLY A 357 -16.24 6.32 -21.45
CA GLY A 357 -16.20 7.30 -20.37
C GLY A 357 -15.39 6.80 -19.18
N LEU A 358 -15.65 5.58 -18.70
CA LEU A 358 -14.92 4.96 -17.60
C LEU A 358 -13.42 4.88 -17.92
N ASN A 359 -13.05 4.43 -19.12
CA ASN A 359 -11.65 4.37 -19.52
C ASN A 359 -10.96 5.75 -19.52
N GLN A 360 -11.69 6.83 -19.84
CA GLN A 360 -11.16 8.19 -19.75
C GLN A 360 -10.95 8.62 -18.28
N TYR A 361 -11.85 8.25 -17.35
CA TYR A 361 -11.65 8.51 -15.93
C TYR A 361 -10.44 7.72 -15.38
N LEU A 362 -10.30 6.45 -15.76
CA LEU A 362 -9.14 5.64 -15.36
C LEU A 362 -7.81 6.26 -15.83
N ARG A 363 -7.75 6.81 -17.04
CA ARG A 363 -6.57 7.55 -17.53
C ARG A 363 -6.27 8.80 -16.71
N ASN A 364 -7.31 9.50 -16.26
CA ASN A 364 -7.13 10.66 -15.38
C ASN A 364 -6.60 10.21 -14.00
N VAL A 365 -7.10 9.09 -13.47
CA VAL A 365 -6.57 8.48 -12.23
C VAL A 365 -5.09 8.16 -12.38
N GLU A 366 -4.68 7.45 -13.44
CA GLU A 366 -3.28 7.15 -13.74
C GLU A 366 -2.42 8.42 -13.77
N SER A 367 -2.93 9.46 -14.46
CA SER A 367 -2.21 10.73 -14.56
C SER A 367 -2.02 11.40 -13.20
N HIS A 368 -2.99 11.41 -12.30
CA HIS A 368 -2.88 12.07 -10.99
C HIS A 368 -2.12 11.21 -9.97
N ALA A 369 -2.22 9.89 -10.07
CA ALA A 369 -1.48 8.96 -9.20
C ALA A 369 -0.01 8.75 -9.62
N GLY A 370 0.49 9.42 -10.67
CA GLY A 370 1.86 9.25 -11.14
C GLY A 370 2.14 7.93 -11.87
N LEU A 371 1.08 7.25 -12.33
CA LEU A 371 1.19 6.01 -13.11
C LEU A 371 1.31 6.29 -14.62
N SER A 372 1.83 5.32 -15.35
CA SER A 372 1.81 5.33 -16.82
C SER A 372 0.44 4.95 -17.36
N PHE A 373 0.06 5.50 -18.49
CA PHE A 373 -1.18 5.10 -19.18
C PHE A 373 -1.14 3.63 -19.59
N GLY A 374 -2.19 2.90 -19.26
CA GLY A 374 -2.34 1.49 -19.57
C GLY A 374 -1.93 0.55 -18.43
N VAL A 375 -1.63 1.07 -17.25
CA VAL A 375 -1.44 0.28 -16.02
C VAL A 375 -2.80 -0.15 -15.48
N ILE A 376 -3.76 0.77 -15.45
CA ILE A 376 -5.14 0.55 -14.97
C ILE A 376 -6.11 0.66 -16.13
N SER A 377 -5.94 1.67 -17.00
CA SER A 377 -6.81 1.92 -18.15
C SER A 377 -6.53 0.95 -19.30
N GLN A 378 -7.54 0.72 -20.15
CA GLN A 378 -7.34 -0.02 -21.40
C GLN A 378 -6.49 0.79 -22.36
N VAL A 379 -5.50 0.13 -22.96
CA VAL A 379 -4.71 0.71 -24.04
C VAL A 379 -5.58 0.75 -25.28
N ALA A 380 -5.83 1.93 -25.82
CA ALA A 380 -6.51 2.02 -27.12
C ALA A 380 -5.61 1.41 -28.19
N ASP A 381 -6.21 0.71 -29.16
CA ASP A 381 -5.53 0.12 -30.35
C ASP A 381 -4.96 1.18 -31.33
N VAL A 382 -4.76 2.40 -30.86
CA VAL A 382 -4.16 3.48 -31.64
C VAL A 382 -2.65 3.37 -31.50
N GLU A 383 -1.95 3.32 -32.63
CA GLU A 383 -0.48 3.42 -32.68
C GLU A 383 -0.03 4.67 -31.91
N LYS A 384 0.46 4.46 -30.67
CA LYS A 384 1.10 5.54 -29.89
C LYS A 384 2.44 5.83 -30.55
N THR A 385 2.78 7.09 -30.69
CA THR A 385 4.13 7.47 -31.11
C THR A 385 5.13 7.04 -30.02
N ALA A 386 6.34 6.66 -30.45
CA ALA A 386 7.43 6.29 -29.52
C ALA A 386 7.64 7.37 -28.45
N THR A 387 7.49 8.64 -28.80
CA THR A 387 7.61 9.80 -27.89
C THR A 387 6.53 9.80 -26.79
N GLU A 388 5.29 9.45 -27.11
CA GLU A 388 4.21 9.38 -26.09
C GLU A 388 4.42 8.23 -25.12
N ILE A 389 4.91 7.10 -25.59
CA ILE A 389 5.26 5.96 -24.74
C ILE A 389 6.41 6.33 -23.79
N VAL A 390 7.45 6.96 -24.30
CA VAL A 390 8.60 7.41 -23.51
C VAL A 390 8.17 8.41 -22.43
N ASN A 391 7.38 9.43 -22.81
CA ASN A 391 6.91 10.44 -21.85
C ASN A 391 6.01 9.85 -20.76
N SER A 392 5.17 8.88 -21.09
CA SER A 392 4.34 8.19 -20.11
C SER A 392 5.17 7.38 -19.13
N LYS A 393 6.20 6.68 -19.62
CA LYS A 393 7.12 5.91 -18.77
C LYS A 393 7.99 6.80 -17.88
N GLN A 394 8.41 7.99 -18.35
CA GLN A 394 9.22 8.93 -17.56
C GLN A 394 8.51 9.38 -16.28
N LYS A 395 7.19 9.62 -16.34
CA LYS A 395 6.43 10.02 -15.15
C LYS A 395 6.40 8.92 -14.09
N LEU A 396 6.12 7.69 -14.50
CA LEU A 396 6.14 6.54 -13.59
C LEU A 396 7.54 6.33 -12.99
N TYR A 397 8.58 6.48 -13.82
CA TYR A 397 9.97 6.40 -13.36
C TYR A 397 10.25 7.41 -12.26
N ALA A 398 9.91 8.68 -12.46
CA ALA A 398 10.11 9.72 -11.46
C ALA A 398 9.37 9.37 -10.14
N THR A 399 8.09 8.98 -10.23
CA THR A 399 7.30 8.59 -9.04
C THR A 399 7.95 7.41 -8.29
N VAL A 400 8.37 6.37 -9.01
CA VAL A 400 9.01 5.19 -8.39
C VAL A 400 10.37 5.56 -7.80
N SER A 401 11.18 6.38 -8.50
CA SER A 401 12.49 6.82 -8.02
C SER A 401 12.39 7.65 -6.72
N ASP A 402 11.40 8.55 -6.64
CA ASP A 402 11.14 9.33 -5.42
C ASP A 402 10.73 8.41 -4.24
N LEU A 403 9.89 7.40 -4.51
CA LEU A 403 9.51 6.41 -3.50
C LEU A 403 10.69 5.51 -3.08
N GLN A 404 11.58 5.17 -4.01
CA GLN A 404 12.80 4.41 -3.71
C GLN A 404 13.74 5.23 -2.82
N ALA A 405 13.95 6.51 -3.11
CA ALA A 405 14.77 7.39 -2.29
C ALA A 405 14.23 7.51 -0.86
N ALA A 406 12.92 7.76 -0.71
CA ALA A 406 12.28 7.84 0.61
C ALA A 406 12.35 6.50 1.39
N LEU A 407 12.22 5.37 0.70
CA LEU A 407 12.35 4.04 1.32
C LEU A 407 13.81 3.76 1.72
N GLU A 408 14.78 4.19 0.93
CA GLU A 408 16.20 4.07 1.26
C GLU A 408 16.54 4.82 2.54
N ASP A 409 16.07 6.06 2.69
CA ASP A 409 16.27 6.86 3.90
C ASP A 409 15.68 6.18 5.14
N ALA A 410 14.47 5.65 5.03
CA ALA A 410 13.84 4.89 6.12
C ALA A 410 14.62 3.62 6.49
N LEU A 411 15.13 2.89 5.50
CA LEU A 411 15.93 1.68 5.74
C LEU A 411 17.31 2.02 6.32
N ARG A 412 17.92 3.14 5.95
CA ARG A 412 19.15 3.66 6.59
C ARG A 412 18.90 3.97 8.07
N GLY A 413 17.78 4.64 8.39
CA GLY A 413 17.35 4.87 9.76
C GLY A 413 17.17 3.56 10.53
N LEU A 414 16.53 2.55 9.94
CA LEU A 414 16.39 1.23 10.54
C LEU A 414 17.73 0.55 10.79
N ILE A 415 18.69 0.61 9.85
CA ILE A 415 20.02 0.03 10.01
C ILE A 415 20.76 0.69 11.17
N ASN A 416 20.71 2.02 11.28
CA ASN A 416 21.29 2.78 12.39
C ASN A 416 20.64 2.40 13.72
N ALA A 417 19.31 2.23 13.73
CA ALA A 417 18.58 1.75 14.92
C ALA A 417 19.00 0.33 15.33
N LEU A 418 19.18 -0.57 14.37
CA LEU A 418 19.68 -1.93 14.65
C LEU A 418 21.11 -1.92 15.18
N ASP A 419 21.98 -1.03 14.69
CA ASP A 419 23.33 -0.85 15.21
C ASP A 419 23.32 -0.37 16.67
N TYR A 420 22.48 0.61 16.97
CA TYR A 420 22.30 1.07 18.35
C TYR A 420 21.82 -0.05 19.29
N TRP A 421 20.74 -0.74 18.91
CA TRP A 421 20.18 -1.83 19.72
C TRP A 421 21.15 -3.00 19.90
N ALA A 422 22.04 -3.25 18.96
CA ALA A 422 23.01 -4.33 19.10
C ALA A 422 23.99 -4.12 20.27
N ASP A 423 24.24 -2.87 20.71
CA ASP A 423 25.04 -2.60 21.91
C ASP A 423 24.35 -3.05 23.21
N HIS A 424 23.03 -3.23 23.16
CA HIS A 424 22.19 -3.59 24.30
C HIS A 424 21.76 -5.07 24.30
N ILE A 425 22.05 -5.81 23.24
CA ILE A 425 21.66 -7.22 23.11
C ILE A 425 22.84 -8.14 23.49
N PRO A 426 22.67 -9.01 24.48
CA PRO A 426 23.71 -9.97 24.87
C PRO A 426 24.10 -10.87 23.68
N GLY A 427 25.41 -10.97 23.41
CA GLY A 427 25.96 -11.80 22.34
C GLY A 427 25.90 -11.19 20.95
N ALA A 428 25.48 -9.94 20.80
CA ALA A 428 25.67 -9.20 19.56
C ALA A 428 27.17 -8.85 19.37
N PRO A 429 27.69 -8.83 18.11
CA PRO A 429 29.08 -8.46 17.85
C PRO A 429 29.36 -7.00 18.25
N GLY A 430 30.60 -6.70 18.63
CA GLY A 430 31.05 -5.34 18.92
C GLY A 430 30.97 -4.42 17.70
N LYS A 431 31.02 -3.10 17.96
CA LYS A 431 31.00 -2.06 16.89
C LYS A 431 32.02 -2.35 15.81
N GLY A 432 31.63 -2.15 14.56
CA GLY A 432 32.45 -2.39 13.37
C GLY A 432 32.05 -1.48 12.23
N LYS A 433 32.79 -1.60 11.13
CA LYS A 433 32.47 -0.83 9.93
C LYS A 433 31.17 -1.34 9.30
N LEU A 434 30.29 -0.42 8.92
CA LEU A 434 29.05 -0.69 8.20
C LEU A 434 29.16 -0.08 6.80
N ASN A 435 29.24 -0.91 5.78
CA ASN A 435 29.12 -0.52 4.38
C ASN A 435 27.70 -0.85 3.95
N ILE A 436 26.86 0.17 3.80
CA ILE A 436 25.45 0.02 3.42
C ILE A 436 25.37 0.21 1.90
N ALA A 437 24.81 -0.75 1.20
CA ALA A 437 24.55 -0.68 -0.22
C ALA A 437 23.09 -1.02 -0.53
N PHE A 438 22.49 -0.23 -1.39
CA PHE A 438 21.17 -0.47 -1.96
C PHE A 438 21.32 -0.69 -3.46
N LYS A 439 20.63 -1.70 -3.97
CA LYS A 439 20.49 -1.93 -5.40
C LYS A 439 19.03 -1.83 -5.76
N TRP A 440 18.77 -1.01 -6.76
CA TRP A 440 17.47 -0.83 -7.39
C TRP A 440 17.62 -1.23 -8.85
N ASP A 441 16.80 -2.16 -9.35
CA ASP A 441 16.80 -2.47 -10.77
C ASP A 441 15.83 -1.56 -11.51
N ASP A 442 16.38 -0.74 -12.39
CA ASP A 442 15.65 0.18 -13.24
C ASP A 442 15.17 -0.50 -14.55
N SER A 443 15.44 -1.79 -14.72
CA SER A 443 15.22 -2.53 -15.98
C SER A 443 13.76 -2.60 -16.45
N ILE A 444 12.81 -2.46 -15.52
CA ILE A 444 11.38 -2.47 -15.83
C ILE A 444 10.92 -1.15 -16.43
N ILE A 445 11.63 -0.07 -16.14
CA ILE A 445 11.26 1.30 -16.48
C ILE A 445 12.00 1.75 -17.75
N LEU A 446 13.25 1.34 -17.89
CA LEU A 446 13.99 1.47 -19.13
C LEU A 446 13.59 0.32 -20.06
N ASP A 447 13.07 0.66 -21.23
CA ASP A 447 12.85 -0.32 -22.30
C ASP A 447 14.22 -0.90 -22.66
N ARG A 448 14.55 -2.07 -22.10
CA ARG A 448 15.85 -2.74 -22.26
C ARG A 448 16.22 -2.87 -23.73
N LEU A 449 15.21 -3.00 -24.61
CA LEU A 449 15.44 -3.03 -26.05
C LEU A 449 15.88 -1.67 -26.61
N THR A 450 15.29 -0.58 -26.13
CA THR A 450 15.66 0.79 -26.52
C THR A 450 17.05 1.13 -25.99
N GLU A 451 17.35 0.78 -24.74
CA GLU A 451 18.68 0.96 -24.16
C GLU A 451 19.72 0.13 -24.89
N MET A 452 19.45 -1.14 -25.16
CA MET A 452 20.34 -2.00 -25.95
C MET A 452 20.60 -1.41 -27.32
N ALA A 453 19.59 -0.89 -28.01
CA ALA A 453 19.73 -0.27 -29.32
C ALA A 453 20.61 1.00 -29.26
N GLN A 454 20.41 1.84 -28.24
CA GLN A 454 21.22 3.03 -28.03
C GLN A 454 22.68 2.67 -27.72
N TRP A 455 22.90 1.71 -26.82
CA TRP A 455 24.25 1.24 -26.52
C TRP A 455 24.94 0.60 -27.75
N GLN A 456 24.21 -0.17 -28.55
CA GLN A 456 24.73 -0.70 -29.81
C GLN A 456 25.17 0.41 -30.79
N GLN A 457 24.36 1.49 -30.84
CA GLN A 457 24.72 2.67 -31.64
C GLN A 457 25.95 3.35 -31.09
N GLU A 458 26.07 3.56 -29.76
CA GLU A 458 27.25 4.16 -29.12
C GLU A 458 28.52 3.31 -29.33
N VAL A 459 28.39 1.97 -29.22
CA VAL A 459 29.49 1.05 -29.54
C VAL A 459 29.88 1.13 -31.01
N SER A 460 28.92 1.25 -31.93
CA SER A 460 29.18 1.37 -33.35
C SER A 460 29.86 2.69 -33.70
N MET A 461 29.57 3.76 -32.96
CA MET A 461 30.21 5.09 -33.08
C MET A 461 31.57 5.15 -32.37
N GLY A 462 31.97 4.09 -31.66
CA GLY A 462 33.24 4.08 -30.91
C GLY A 462 33.23 4.90 -29.63
N LEU A 463 32.08 5.31 -29.14
CA LEU A 463 31.90 6.06 -27.88
C LEU A 463 31.99 5.15 -26.65
N ARG A 464 31.65 3.86 -26.81
CA ARG A 464 31.74 2.81 -25.79
C ARG A 464 32.45 1.58 -26.34
N SER A 465 33.05 0.79 -25.47
CA SER A 465 33.67 -0.47 -25.83
C SER A 465 32.66 -1.62 -25.87
N LYS A 466 32.97 -2.67 -26.66
CA LYS A 466 32.18 -3.91 -26.65
C LYS A 466 32.25 -4.65 -25.30
N ALA A 467 33.32 -4.47 -24.56
CA ALA A 467 33.49 -5.04 -23.22
C ALA A 467 32.55 -4.36 -22.24
N GLU A 468 32.44 -3.01 -22.24
CA GLU A 468 31.48 -2.28 -21.41
C GLU A 468 30.03 -2.69 -21.71
N TYR A 469 29.66 -2.89 -22.99
CA TYR A 469 28.36 -3.40 -23.38
C TYR A 469 28.06 -4.76 -22.74
N ARG A 470 29.02 -5.69 -22.75
CA ARG A 470 28.87 -7.01 -22.16
C ARG A 470 28.78 -6.96 -20.64
N MET A 471 29.61 -6.15 -19.99
CA MET A 471 29.56 -5.93 -18.55
C MET A 471 28.18 -5.43 -18.14
N HIS A 472 27.62 -4.45 -18.86
CA HIS A 472 26.35 -3.84 -18.51
C HIS A 472 25.13 -4.78 -18.75
N PHE A 473 25.03 -5.42 -19.92
CA PHE A 473 23.84 -6.20 -20.29
C PHE A 473 23.89 -7.67 -19.89
N PHE A 474 25.08 -8.24 -19.72
CA PHE A 474 25.26 -9.65 -19.36
C PHE A 474 25.78 -9.87 -17.93
N GLY A 475 26.11 -8.78 -17.21
CA GLY A 475 26.62 -8.86 -15.84
C GLY A 475 27.98 -9.54 -15.72
N GLU A 476 28.78 -9.53 -16.80
CA GLU A 476 30.10 -10.12 -16.81
C GLU A 476 31.10 -9.18 -16.13
N ASP A 477 32.10 -9.72 -15.47
CA ASP A 477 33.25 -8.94 -14.98
C ASP A 477 34.15 -8.45 -16.16
N GLU A 478 35.00 -7.45 -15.90
CA GLU A 478 35.81 -6.83 -16.91
C GLU A 478 36.74 -7.82 -17.62
N GLU A 479 37.28 -8.79 -16.88
CA GLU A 479 38.19 -9.80 -17.41
C GLU A 479 37.46 -10.76 -18.35
N THR A 480 36.30 -11.29 -17.93
CA THR A 480 35.46 -12.19 -18.73
C THR A 480 34.91 -11.47 -19.98
N ALA A 481 34.41 -10.24 -19.83
CA ALA A 481 33.91 -9.44 -20.94
C ALA A 481 35.02 -9.15 -21.99
N THR A 482 36.20 -8.83 -21.53
CA THR A 482 37.35 -8.55 -22.42
C THR A 482 37.83 -9.79 -23.16
N GLN A 483 37.93 -10.93 -22.46
CA GLN A 483 38.27 -12.24 -23.07
C GLN A 483 37.24 -12.66 -24.13
N ALA A 484 35.95 -12.50 -23.84
CA ALA A 484 34.88 -12.82 -24.78
C ALA A 484 34.93 -11.94 -26.04
N VAL A 485 35.21 -10.64 -25.91
CA VAL A 485 35.37 -9.73 -27.06
C VAL A 485 36.57 -10.12 -27.89
N GLN A 486 37.71 -10.48 -27.26
CA GLN A 486 38.90 -10.93 -27.97
C GLN A 486 38.66 -12.25 -28.72
N ALA A 487 37.98 -13.21 -28.12
CA ALA A 487 37.63 -14.47 -28.76
C ALA A 487 36.77 -14.25 -30.02
N ILE A 488 35.72 -13.41 -29.94
CA ILE A 488 34.88 -13.04 -31.08
C ILE A 488 35.69 -12.34 -32.19
N GLN A 489 36.65 -11.48 -31.85
CA GLN A 489 37.50 -10.82 -32.83
C GLN A 489 38.44 -11.81 -33.52
N GLN A 490 38.97 -12.79 -32.80
CA GLN A 490 39.84 -13.84 -33.37
C GLN A 490 39.03 -14.75 -34.32
N GLU A 491 37.84 -15.12 -33.96
CA GLU A 491 36.94 -15.92 -34.83
C GLU A 491 36.56 -15.16 -36.10
N ALA A 492 36.26 -13.86 -36.00
CA ALA A 492 35.95 -13.00 -37.14
C ALA A 492 37.16 -12.83 -38.07
N GLY A 493 38.36 -12.64 -37.49
CA GLY A 493 39.60 -12.56 -38.27
C GLY A 493 39.98 -13.88 -38.98
N ALA A 494 39.70 -15.02 -38.33
CA ALA A 494 39.92 -16.32 -38.98
C ALA A 494 38.92 -16.59 -40.13
N ALA A 495 37.66 -16.13 -39.98
CA ALA A 495 36.68 -16.24 -41.06
C ALA A 495 36.99 -15.36 -42.27
N ASP A 496 37.56 -14.15 -42.08
CA ASP A 496 38.00 -13.27 -43.17
C ASP A 496 39.20 -13.81 -43.91
N ILE A 497 40.15 -14.45 -43.21
CA ILE A 497 41.29 -15.12 -43.83
C ILE A 497 40.83 -16.33 -44.69
N LEU A 498 39.89 -17.09 -44.21
CA LEU A 498 39.29 -18.21 -44.95
C LEU A 498 38.55 -17.75 -46.21
N LYS A 499 37.80 -16.67 -46.15
CA LYS A 499 37.17 -16.04 -47.31
C LYS A 499 38.20 -15.55 -48.33
N GLY A 500 39.25 -14.86 -47.88
CA GLY A 500 40.32 -14.39 -48.76
C GLY A 500 41.15 -15.50 -49.45
N VAL A 501 41.23 -16.69 -48.82
CA VAL A 501 41.86 -17.88 -49.41
C VAL A 501 40.93 -18.55 -50.45
N LEU A 502 39.62 -18.53 -50.26
CA LEU A 502 38.61 -19.09 -51.19
C LEU A 502 38.46 -18.18 -52.42
N ASP A 503 38.47 -16.87 -52.27
CA ASP A 503 38.38 -15.93 -53.40
C ASP A 503 39.64 -15.81 -54.26
N ASN A 504 40.80 -16.20 -53.73
CA ASN A 504 42.07 -16.27 -54.51
C ASN A 504 42.36 -17.67 -55.12
N GLY A 505 41.45 -18.61 -55.01
CA GLY A 505 41.60 -19.98 -55.53
C GLY A 505 40.99 -20.23 -56.90
N ASP A 506 40.27 -19.26 -57.50
CA ASP A 506 39.64 -19.37 -58.85
C ASP A 506 40.28 -18.34 -59.82
N GLY A 507 41.58 -18.37 -59.95
CA GLY A 507 42.33 -17.61 -60.96
C GLY A 507 43.22 -18.51 -61.78
#